data_5e6e8d16693703cd98ac48d58de3263d
#
_entry.id   5e6e8d16693703cd98ac48d58de3263d
#
_cell.length_a   1.000
_cell.length_b   1.000
_cell.length_c   1.000
_cell.angle_alpha   90.00
_cell.angle_beta   90.00
_cell.angle_gamma   90.00
#
_symmetry.space_group_name_H-M   'P 1'
#
loop_
_entity.id
_entity.type
_entity.pdbx_description
1 polymer ?
#
loop_
_entity_poly.entity_id
_entity_poly.type
_entity_poly.pdbx_seq_one_letter_code
_entity_poly.pdbx_strand_id
1 'polypeptide(L)'
;RRHTRSFHVTGVQTCALPISLGVKPRDAERSKNFFALGLVSWLYSRPIEGTVQWIESRFKDLVRESNLAAFRAGFHFGETTELFEWPFQVRPAQLPAGEYTNITGNTALAWGLVAAGQLSRLPVFLGSYPITPASDILHELSKHKHFGVRTVQAEDEIAAAGMALGAAFSGHLAVTTTSGPGVALKSETMSLAVSLELPLLLVDIQRGGPSTGLPTKTEAADLNIAMFGRHGEAPLPIVAAYSPSHCFTAAIEAARIALKYRTPVILLSDGYLANGSEPWRLPDVSTLPDISVPFATEKNHVNDDGTEEFWPYQRDPETLARPWAIPG
;
A
#
# COMPACT_ATOMS: atom_id res chain seq x y z
N ARG A 1 30.75 -10.77 35.32
CA ARG A 1 29.76 -9.68 35.28
C ARG A 1 30.31 -8.62 34.31
N ARG A 2 29.90 -8.63 33.03
CA ARG A 2 30.20 -7.58 32.07
C ARG A 2 29.23 -6.43 32.37
N HIS A 3 29.76 -5.27 32.73
CA HIS A 3 29.01 -4.04 32.84
C HIS A 3 28.50 -3.64 31.45
N THR A 4 27.21 -3.82 31.21
CA THR A 4 26.49 -3.11 30.16
C THR A 4 26.55 -1.63 30.52
N ARG A 5 27.48 -0.86 29.94
CA ARG A 5 27.44 0.60 30.00
C ARG A 5 26.20 1.02 29.22
N SER A 6 25.20 1.43 29.95
CA SER A 6 23.94 1.95 29.46
C SER A 6 24.23 3.19 28.58
N PHE A 7 23.56 3.28 27.42
CA PHE A 7 23.58 4.40 26.48
C PHE A 7 23.02 5.73 27.06
N HIS A 8 22.93 5.88 28.37
CA HIS A 8 22.47 7.12 29.02
C HIS A 8 23.38 8.34 28.83
N VAL A 9 24.64 8.18 28.43
CA VAL A 9 25.58 9.30 28.18
C VAL A 9 25.18 10.08 26.93
N THR A 10 24.58 9.43 25.95
CA THR A 10 24.16 10.06 24.67
C THR A 10 22.95 10.98 24.81
N GLY A 11 22.04 10.71 25.74
CA GLY A 11 20.85 11.55 25.95
C GLY A 11 21.16 12.98 26.39
N VAL A 12 22.21 13.19 27.20
CA VAL A 12 22.61 14.52 27.68
C VAL A 12 23.29 15.32 26.58
N GLN A 13 24.17 14.70 25.80
CA GLN A 13 24.90 15.40 24.72
C GLN A 13 23.98 15.72 23.53
N THR A 14 23.02 14.85 23.20
CA THR A 14 22.07 15.10 22.10
C THR A 14 21.11 16.26 22.36
N CYS A 15 20.79 16.54 23.64
CA CYS A 15 19.93 17.65 24.00
C CYS A 15 20.70 18.96 24.31
N ALA A 16 21.98 18.89 24.71
CA ALA A 16 22.75 20.04 25.11
C ALA A 16 22.98 21.05 23.96
N LEU A 17 23.30 20.56 22.75
CA LEU A 17 23.50 21.40 21.58
C LEU A 17 22.23 22.15 21.13
N PRO A 18 21.09 21.50 20.94
CA PRO A 18 19.84 22.17 20.63
C PRO A 18 19.40 23.17 21.71
N ILE A 19 19.63 22.86 22.99
CA ILE A 19 19.29 23.75 24.11
C ILE A 19 20.21 25.01 24.07
N SER A 20 21.49 24.86 23.75
CA SER A 20 22.41 26.00 23.61
C SER A 20 22.04 26.95 22.45
N LEU A 21 21.28 26.47 21.47
CA LEU A 21 20.68 27.24 20.39
C LEU A 21 19.36 27.93 20.79
N GLY A 22 18.91 27.79 22.04
CA GLY A 22 17.66 28.36 22.53
C GLY A 22 16.41 27.53 22.29
N VAL A 23 16.55 26.27 21.87
CA VAL A 23 15.43 25.33 21.70
C VAL A 23 14.95 24.87 23.06
N LYS A 24 13.61 24.84 23.24
CA LYS A 24 13.01 24.32 24.49
C LYS A 24 13.40 22.85 24.70
N PRO A 25 13.63 22.40 25.96
CA PRO A 25 14.08 21.03 26.23
C PRO A 25 13.22 19.93 25.59
N ARG A 26 11.90 20.11 25.57
CA ARG A 26 10.96 19.15 24.94
C ARG A 26 11.16 19.03 23.42
N ASP A 27 11.51 20.13 22.76
CA ASP A 27 11.71 20.14 21.31
C ASP A 27 13.14 19.69 20.97
N ALA A 28 14.10 19.98 21.84
CA ALA A 28 15.47 19.48 21.73
C ALA A 28 15.53 17.95 21.78
N GLU A 29 14.66 17.31 22.58
CA GLU A 29 14.57 15.85 22.64
C GLU A 29 14.17 15.22 21.30
N ARG A 30 13.40 15.92 20.47
CA ARG A 30 13.00 15.46 19.13
C ARG A 30 14.20 15.39 18.17
N SER A 31 15.24 16.18 18.38
CA SER A 31 16.44 16.18 17.55
C SER A 31 17.37 14.99 17.81
N LYS A 32 17.13 14.17 18.85
CA LYS A 32 17.94 12.98 19.15
C LYS A 32 18.00 11.96 18.00
N ASN A 33 16.92 11.86 17.21
CA ASN A 33 16.90 10.98 16.06
C ASN A 33 17.87 11.42 14.96
N PHE A 34 18.09 12.73 14.82
CA PHE A 34 19.10 13.27 13.88
C PHE A 34 20.53 13.03 14.36
N PHE A 35 20.77 13.06 15.67
CA PHE A 35 22.06 12.63 16.22
C PHE A 35 22.33 11.15 15.90
N ALA A 36 21.36 10.28 16.15
CA ALA A 36 21.48 8.86 15.83
C ALA A 36 21.69 8.64 14.32
N LEU A 37 20.98 9.39 13.47
CA LEU A 37 21.14 9.35 12.01
C LEU A 37 22.57 9.79 11.59
N GLY A 38 23.11 10.84 12.20
CA GLY A 38 24.50 11.27 11.97
C GLY A 38 25.52 10.19 12.33
N LEU A 39 25.38 9.59 13.51
CA LEU A 39 26.22 8.50 13.97
C LEU A 39 26.16 7.27 13.02
N VAL A 40 24.97 6.90 12.58
CA VAL A 40 24.77 5.81 11.62
C VAL A 40 25.38 6.16 10.27
N SER A 41 25.24 7.41 9.81
CA SER A 41 25.86 7.87 8.56
C SER A 41 27.37 7.73 8.59
N TRP A 42 28.02 8.09 9.70
CA TRP A 42 29.44 7.86 9.90
C TRP A 42 29.78 6.37 9.93
N LEU A 43 29.06 5.57 10.73
CA LEU A 43 29.31 4.13 10.91
C LEU A 43 29.28 3.36 9.58
N TYR A 44 28.39 3.76 8.67
CA TYR A 44 28.23 3.12 7.35
C TYR A 44 28.90 3.90 6.22
N SER A 45 29.78 4.86 6.51
CA SER A 45 30.50 5.66 5.52
C SER A 45 29.56 6.28 4.47
N ARG A 46 28.39 6.79 4.92
CA ARG A 46 27.38 7.37 4.03
C ARG A 46 27.68 8.85 3.75
N PRO A 47 27.54 9.32 2.49
CA PRO A 47 27.61 10.73 2.18
C PRO A 47 26.49 11.48 2.91
N ILE A 48 26.82 12.65 3.48
CA ILE A 48 25.89 13.40 4.34
C ILE A 48 25.20 14.56 3.63
N GLU A 49 25.64 14.94 2.45
CA GLU A 49 25.19 16.11 1.71
C GLU A 49 23.69 16.05 1.39
N GLY A 50 23.21 14.90 0.92
CA GLY A 50 21.79 14.68 0.62
C GLY A 50 20.90 14.76 1.86
N THR A 51 21.37 14.24 3.00
CA THR A 51 20.65 14.33 4.27
C THR A 51 20.61 15.78 4.77
N VAL A 52 21.71 16.52 4.66
CA VAL A 52 21.77 17.93 5.00
C VAL A 52 20.77 18.74 4.17
N GLN A 53 20.81 18.61 2.84
CA GLN A 53 19.87 19.28 1.93
C GLN A 53 18.41 18.94 2.25
N TRP A 54 18.12 17.68 2.57
CA TRP A 54 16.77 17.27 2.95
C TRP A 54 16.32 17.94 4.25
N ILE A 55 17.18 18.01 5.29
CA ILE A 55 16.87 18.70 6.54
C ILE A 55 16.62 20.18 6.27
N GLU A 56 17.45 20.82 5.46
CA GLU A 56 17.33 22.23 5.09
C GLU A 56 16.02 22.55 4.37
N SER A 57 15.59 21.67 3.47
CA SER A 57 14.34 21.84 2.71
C SER A 57 13.09 21.54 3.53
N ARG A 58 13.18 20.60 4.49
CA ARG A 58 12.03 20.09 5.23
C ARG A 58 11.66 20.90 6.46
N PHE A 59 12.66 21.44 7.15
CA PHE A 59 12.50 22.17 8.41
C PHE A 59 12.80 23.65 8.24
N LYS A 60 12.25 24.49 9.13
CA LYS A 60 12.43 25.93 9.11
C LYS A 60 13.03 26.42 10.41
N ASP A 61 13.64 27.58 10.35
CA ASP A 61 14.13 28.37 11.49
C ASP A 61 14.95 27.55 12.50
N LEU A 62 14.71 27.75 13.77
CA LEU A 62 15.41 27.12 14.89
C LEU A 62 15.34 25.59 14.88
N VAL A 63 14.24 25.01 14.39
CA VAL A 63 14.09 23.55 14.28
C VAL A 63 15.06 22.98 13.24
N ARG A 64 15.25 23.67 12.12
CA ARG A 64 16.24 23.30 11.10
C ARG A 64 17.65 23.30 11.67
N GLU A 65 18.01 24.40 12.33
CA GLU A 65 19.34 24.56 12.93
C GLU A 65 19.61 23.51 14.00
N SER A 66 18.62 23.23 14.86
CA SER A 66 18.69 22.19 15.89
C SER A 66 18.93 20.80 15.29
N ASN A 67 18.19 20.45 14.26
CA ASN A 67 18.30 19.14 13.62
C ASN A 67 19.63 18.98 12.88
N LEU A 68 20.11 20.05 12.20
CA LEU A 68 21.42 20.05 11.54
C LEU A 68 22.55 19.92 12.56
N ALA A 69 22.49 20.69 13.66
CA ALA A 69 23.49 20.61 14.73
C ALA A 69 23.54 19.23 15.36
N ALA A 70 22.37 18.63 15.65
CA ALA A 70 22.29 17.28 16.19
C ALA A 70 22.85 16.24 15.22
N PHE A 71 22.51 16.33 13.93
CA PHE A 71 22.99 15.43 12.88
C PHE A 71 24.52 15.47 12.77
N ARG A 72 25.09 16.67 12.64
CA ARG A 72 26.54 16.86 12.56
C ARG A 72 27.26 16.40 13.83
N ALA A 73 26.67 16.68 14.99
CA ALA A 73 27.23 16.22 16.27
C ALA A 73 27.26 14.68 16.37
N GLY A 74 26.22 14.01 15.88
CA GLY A 74 26.22 12.55 15.83
C GLY A 74 27.29 11.98 14.89
N PHE A 75 27.48 12.58 13.73
CA PHE A 75 28.53 12.20 12.78
C PHE A 75 29.92 12.34 13.39
N HIS A 76 30.24 13.53 13.92
CA HIS A 76 31.53 13.79 14.55
C HIS A 76 31.75 13.01 15.86
N PHE A 77 30.68 12.67 16.56
CA PHE A 77 30.78 11.76 17.72
C PHE A 77 31.34 10.40 17.32
N GLY A 78 30.89 9.86 16.18
CA GLY A 78 31.46 8.63 15.62
C GLY A 78 32.94 8.73 15.31
N GLU A 79 33.37 9.87 14.74
CA GLU A 79 34.78 10.13 14.40
C GLU A 79 35.68 10.25 15.65
N THR A 80 35.17 10.86 16.72
CA THR A 80 36.00 11.27 17.87
C THR A 80 36.03 10.26 19.01
N THR A 81 35.05 9.37 19.11
CA THR A 81 34.92 8.50 20.29
C THR A 81 35.52 7.10 20.08
N GLU A 82 35.95 6.77 18.87
CA GLU A 82 36.50 5.44 18.54
C GLU A 82 35.66 4.27 19.10
N LEU A 83 34.34 4.47 19.16
CA LEU A 83 33.39 3.48 19.71
C LEU A 83 33.35 2.19 18.89
N PHE A 84 33.75 2.28 17.63
CA PHE A 84 33.77 1.18 16.69
C PHE A 84 35.17 1.06 16.11
N GLU A 85 35.76 -0.13 16.18
CA GLU A 85 37.08 -0.40 15.61
C GLU A 85 37.14 -0.15 14.09
N TRP A 86 36.00 -0.37 13.40
CA TRP A 86 35.93 -0.28 11.93
C TRP A 86 34.59 0.30 11.48
N PRO A 87 34.58 1.34 10.63
CA PRO A 87 33.37 1.75 9.95
C PRO A 87 32.98 0.73 8.87
N PHE A 88 31.70 0.53 8.67
CA PHE A 88 31.20 -0.31 7.59
C PHE A 88 31.13 0.50 6.29
N GLN A 89 31.31 -0.16 5.16
CA GLN A 89 31.09 0.44 3.85
C GLN A 89 29.92 -0.26 3.13
N VAL A 90 28.89 0.49 2.82
CA VAL A 90 27.81 0.04 1.95
C VAL A 90 28.18 0.41 0.52
N ARG A 91 28.51 -0.58 -0.29
CA ARG A 91 28.84 -0.39 -1.71
C ARG A 91 27.58 0.03 -2.49
N PRO A 92 27.71 0.81 -3.58
CA PRO A 92 26.61 1.08 -4.48
C PRO A 92 25.99 -0.23 -4.99
N ALA A 93 24.66 -0.28 -5.05
CA ALA A 93 23.94 -1.42 -5.60
C ALA A 93 24.19 -1.49 -7.13
N GLN A 94 24.37 -2.72 -7.64
CA GLN A 94 24.48 -2.97 -9.08
C GLN A 94 23.07 -3.10 -9.67
N LEU A 95 22.43 -1.97 -9.92
CA LEU A 95 21.10 -1.92 -10.54
C LEU A 95 21.22 -1.72 -12.06
N PRO A 96 20.32 -2.29 -12.88
CA PRO A 96 20.24 -2.00 -14.29
C PRO A 96 20.09 -0.50 -14.54
N ALA A 97 20.59 0.01 -15.66
CA ALA A 97 20.42 1.42 -16.03
C ALA A 97 18.93 1.78 -16.16
N GLY A 98 18.53 2.96 -15.68
CA GLY A 98 17.15 3.41 -15.71
C GLY A 98 16.87 4.54 -14.73
N GLU A 99 15.65 5.03 -14.75
CA GLU A 99 15.15 6.00 -13.80
C GLU A 99 14.54 5.26 -12.60
N TYR A 100 14.92 5.68 -11.39
CA TYR A 100 14.51 5.01 -10.16
C TYR A 100 13.90 6.02 -9.18
N THR A 101 12.93 5.54 -8.43
CA THR A 101 12.45 6.19 -7.21
C THR A 101 12.45 5.18 -6.06
N ASN A 102 12.49 5.66 -4.83
CA ASN A 102 12.21 4.81 -3.67
C ASN A 102 10.70 4.74 -3.47
N ILE A 103 10.16 3.52 -3.37
CA ILE A 103 8.72 3.32 -3.24
C ILE A 103 8.41 2.41 -2.06
N THR A 104 7.35 2.73 -1.31
CA THR A 104 6.78 1.84 -0.29
C THR A 104 5.71 0.95 -0.91
N GLY A 105 5.45 -0.23 -0.31
CA GLY A 105 4.46 -1.15 -0.87
C GLY A 105 3.06 -0.56 -0.95
N ASN A 106 2.60 0.20 0.06
CA ASN A 106 1.30 0.85 0.00
C ASN A 106 1.21 1.92 -1.11
N THR A 107 2.28 2.68 -1.33
CA THR A 107 2.34 3.64 -2.43
C THR A 107 2.35 2.93 -3.78
N ALA A 108 3.16 1.88 -3.93
CA ALA A 108 3.22 1.07 -5.14
C ALA A 108 1.87 0.44 -5.47
N LEU A 109 1.19 -0.11 -4.46
CA LEU A 109 -0.14 -0.70 -4.61
C LEU A 109 -1.17 0.36 -5.04
N ALA A 110 -1.19 1.52 -4.41
CA ALA A 110 -2.08 2.61 -4.78
C ALA A 110 -1.84 3.07 -6.24
N TRP A 111 -0.59 3.23 -6.65
CA TRP A 111 -0.26 3.59 -8.04
C TRP A 111 -0.59 2.46 -9.02
N GLY A 112 -0.45 1.19 -8.61
CA GLY A 112 -0.89 0.04 -9.40
C GLY A 112 -2.41 0.04 -9.62
N LEU A 113 -3.21 0.43 -8.63
CA LEU A 113 -4.65 0.58 -8.75
C LEU A 113 -5.03 1.75 -9.69
N VAL A 114 -4.31 2.88 -9.62
CA VAL A 114 -4.49 3.99 -10.58
C VAL A 114 -4.19 3.52 -11.99
N ALA A 115 -3.05 2.83 -12.18
CA ALA A 115 -2.67 2.26 -13.47
C ALA A 115 -3.73 1.26 -13.97
N ALA A 116 -4.21 0.36 -13.12
CA ALA A 116 -5.27 -0.59 -13.47
C ALA A 116 -6.55 0.11 -13.91
N GLY A 117 -6.94 1.22 -13.28
CA GLY A 117 -8.06 2.06 -13.72
C GLY A 117 -7.86 2.61 -15.15
N GLN A 118 -6.67 3.11 -15.46
CA GLN A 118 -6.35 3.63 -16.80
C GLN A 118 -6.29 2.49 -17.84
N LEU A 119 -5.66 1.37 -17.51
CA LEU A 119 -5.52 0.19 -18.39
C LEU A 119 -6.87 -0.51 -18.65
N SER A 120 -7.78 -0.48 -17.69
CA SER A 120 -9.15 -1.00 -17.86
C SER A 120 -10.13 0.00 -18.46
N ARG A 121 -9.76 1.28 -18.52
CA ARG A 121 -10.63 2.41 -18.91
C ARG A 121 -11.84 2.58 -17.99
N LEU A 122 -11.69 2.17 -16.73
CA LEU A 122 -12.73 2.24 -15.71
C LEU A 122 -12.35 3.26 -14.63
N PRO A 123 -13.32 4.01 -14.10
CA PRO A 123 -13.08 4.80 -12.90
C PRO A 123 -12.81 3.86 -11.71
N VAL A 124 -11.84 4.22 -10.88
CA VAL A 124 -11.51 3.46 -9.67
C VAL A 124 -12.39 3.95 -8.52
N PHE A 125 -13.04 3.04 -7.83
CA PHE A 125 -13.76 3.33 -6.60
C PHE A 125 -13.13 2.57 -5.42
N LEU A 126 -12.68 3.30 -4.40
CA LEU A 126 -12.22 2.73 -3.15
C LEU A 126 -13.23 2.99 -2.03
N GLY A 127 -13.88 1.94 -1.53
CA GLY A 127 -14.60 1.95 -0.26
C GLY A 127 -13.70 1.40 0.85
N SER A 128 -13.36 2.20 1.85
CA SER A 128 -12.44 1.79 2.91
C SER A 128 -12.88 2.27 4.28
N TYR A 129 -12.60 1.47 5.29
CA TYR A 129 -12.61 1.88 6.69
C TYR A 129 -11.18 1.97 7.20
N PRO A 130 -10.79 3.03 7.93
CA PRO A 130 -9.42 3.23 8.35
C PRO A 130 -8.93 2.12 9.29
N ILE A 131 -7.87 1.44 8.87
CA ILE A 131 -7.20 0.41 9.66
C ILE A 131 -5.71 0.39 9.32
N THR A 132 -4.85 0.41 10.34
CA THR A 132 -3.40 0.29 10.17
C THR A 132 -3.03 -1.14 9.77
N PRO A 133 -2.16 -1.37 8.75
CA PRO A 133 -1.43 -0.36 7.97
C PRO A 133 -2.09 0.00 6.62
N ALA A 134 -3.31 -0.43 6.34
CA ALA A 134 -3.98 -0.25 5.04
C ALA A 134 -4.42 1.20 4.74
N SER A 135 -4.55 2.06 5.76
CA SER A 135 -5.06 3.44 5.60
C SER A 135 -4.23 4.30 4.67
N ASP A 136 -2.93 4.04 4.52
CA ASP A 136 -2.06 4.83 3.65
C ASP A 136 -2.45 4.68 2.18
N ILE A 137 -3.06 3.56 1.79
CA ILE A 137 -3.61 3.36 0.43
C ILE A 137 -4.74 4.35 0.17
N LEU A 138 -5.66 4.52 1.14
CA LEU A 138 -6.74 5.50 1.04
C LEU A 138 -6.18 6.93 0.93
N HIS A 139 -5.19 7.27 1.77
CA HIS A 139 -4.55 8.58 1.74
C HIS A 139 -3.84 8.85 0.41
N GLU A 140 -3.15 7.85 -0.14
CA GLU A 140 -2.46 8.00 -1.43
C GLU A 140 -3.46 8.13 -2.57
N LEU A 141 -4.44 7.23 -2.69
CA LEU A 141 -5.45 7.27 -3.75
C LEU A 141 -6.28 8.55 -3.75
N SER A 142 -6.52 9.15 -2.59
CA SER A 142 -7.28 10.41 -2.49
C SER A 142 -6.62 11.60 -3.22
N LYS A 143 -5.32 11.51 -3.53
CA LYS A 143 -4.56 12.52 -4.28
C LYS A 143 -4.77 12.41 -5.79
N HIS A 144 -5.26 11.27 -6.28
CA HIS A 144 -5.32 10.91 -7.70
C HIS A 144 -6.71 11.07 -8.33
N LYS A 145 -7.53 12.02 -7.84
CA LYS A 145 -8.88 12.29 -8.36
C LYS A 145 -8.93 12.59 -9.86
N HIS A 146 -7.88 13.23 -10.38
CA HIS A 146 -7.76 13.59 -11.80
C HIS A 146 -7.58 12.37 -12.73
N PHE A 147 -7.27 11.18 -12.19
CA PHE A 147 -7.26 9.90 -12.90
C PHE A 147 -8.59 9.13 -12.78
N GLY A 148 -9.67 9.78 -12.35
CA GLY A 148 -10.97 9.12 -12.17
C GLY A 148 -11.08 8.29 -10.89
N VAL A 149 -10.19 8.53 -9.92
CA VAL A 149 -10.21 7.84 -8.62
C VAL A 149 -11.21 8.51 -7.68
N ARG A 150 -12.11 7.71 -7.12
CA ARG A 150 -13.05 8.10 -6.06
C ARG A 150 -12.76 7.30 -4.80
N THR A 151 -12.58 7.99 -3.70
CA THR A 151 -12.31 7.38 -2.39
C THR A 151 -13.41 7.76 -1.42
N VAL A 152 -13.96 6.78 -0.72
CA VAL A 152 -14.98 6.97 0.30
C VAL A 152 -14.55 6.24 1.57
N GLN A 153 -14.55 6.98 2.68
CA GLN A 153 -14.39 6.41 4.01
C GLN A 153 -15.76 6.02 4.54
N ALA A 154 -15.95 4.74 4.83
CA ALA A 154 -17.17 4.20 5.40
C ALA A 154 -17.12 4.22 6.94
N GLU A 155 -18.25 3.92 7.58
CA GLU A 155 -18.38 3.84 9.03
C GLU A 155 -17.79 2.56 9.64
N ASP A 156 -17.73 1.49 8.85
CA ASP A 156 -17.13 0.18 9.21
C ASP A 156 -16.69 -0.59 7.98
N GLU A 157 -16.08 -1.77 8.20
CA GLU A 157 -15.58 -2.64 7.14
C GLU A 157 -16.69 -3.22 6.26
N ILE A 158 -17.86 -3.51 6.83
CA ILE A 158 -19.00 -4.10 6.11
C ILE A 158 -19.57 -3.07 5.14
N ALA A 159 -19.82 -1.85 5.63
CA ALA A 159 -20.29 -0.74 4.80
C ALA A 159 -19.29 -0.42 3.69
N ALA A 160 -17.96 -0.42 3.99
CA ALA A 160 -16.91 -0.19 3.01
C ALA A 160 -16.95 -1.22 1.87
N ALA A 161 -17.10 -2.50 2.19
CA ALA A 161 -17.18 -3.57 1.19
C ALA A 161 -18.48 -3.50 0.38
N GLY A 162 -19.62 -3.22 1.03
CA GLY A 162 -20.92 -3.07 0.37
C GLY A 162 -20.93 -1.90 -0.62
N MET A 163 -20.34 -0.76 -0.26
CA MET A 163 -20.18 0.39 -1.16
C MET A 163 -19.30 0.05 -2.37
N ALA A 164 -18.20 -0.67 -2.17
CA ALA A 164 -17.34 -1.12 -3.26
C ALA A 164 -18.07 -2.10 -4.19
N LEU A 165 -18.86 -3.04 -3.63
CA LEU A 165 -19.67 -3.95 -4.42
C LEU A 165 -20.72 -3.21 -5.26
N GLY A 166 -21.40 -2.19 -4.68
CA GLY A 166 -22.32 -1.32 -5.41
C GLY A 166 -21.64 -0.55 -6.54
N ALA A 167 -20.39 -0.11 -6.33
CA ALA A 167 -19.59 0.51 -7.38
C ALA A 167 -19.21 -0.48 -8.50
N ALA A 168 -18.89 -1.74 -8.17
CA ALA A 168 -18.67 -2.78 -9.18
C ALA A 168 -19.94 -3.02 -10.01
N PHE A 169 -21.09 -3.05 -9.37
CA PHE A 169 -22.38 -3.19 -10.07
C PHE A 169 -22.64 -2.04 -11.06
N SER A 170 -22.15 -0.85 -10.77
CA SER A 170 -22.24 0.33 -11.64
C SER A 170 -21.06 0.52 -12.59
N GLY A 171 -20.22 -0.49 -12.80
CA GLY A 171 -19.17 -0.47 -13.82
C GLY A 171 -17.86 0.18 -13.41
N HIS A 172 -17.56 0.24 -12.12
CA HIS A 172 -16.26 0.75 -11.63
C HIS A 172 -15.27 -0.40 -11.39
N LEU A 173 -13.98 -0.10 -11.50
CA LEU A 173 -12.96 -0.91 -10.87
C LEU A 173 -13.07 -0.71 -9.35
N ALA A 174 -13.75 -1.62 -8.69
CA ALA A 174 -14.10 -1.50 -7.29
C ALA A 174 -13.05 -2.15 -6.39
N VAL A 175 -12.65 -1.42 -5.36
CA VAL A 175 -11.61 -1.82 -4.41
C VAL A 175 -12.09 -1.57 -2.99
N THR A 176 -11.76 -2.47 -2.09
CA THR A 176 -11.87 -2.28 -0.64
C THR A 176 -10.56 -2.70 0.02
N THR A 177 -10.07 -1.89 0.96
CA THR A 177 -8.80 -2.17 1.67
C THR A 177 -9.08 -2.50 3.12
N THR A 178 -8.26 -3.37 3.70
CA THR A 178 -8.39 -3.79 5.09
C THR A 178 -7.11 -4.45 5.61
N SER A 179 -7.19 -5.05 6.78
CA SER A 179 -6.24 -5.95 7.42
C SER A 179 -7.02 -7.14 7.98
N GLY A 180 -6.34 -8.18 8.45
CA GLY A 180 -6.94 -9.47 8.87
C GLY A 180 -8.31 -9.43 9.55
N PRO A 181 -8.54 -8.60 10.60
CA PRO A 181 -9.87 -8.53 11.23
C PRO A 181 -10.98 -8.13 10.26
N GLY A 182 -10.68 -7.19 9.35
CA GLY A 182 -11.66 -6.75 8.38
C GLY A 182 -11.89 -7.75 7.24
N VAL A 183 -10.95 -8.65 6.94
CA VAL A 183 -11.19 -9.76 6.01
C VAL A 183 -12.32 -10.64 6.52
N ALA A 184 -12.32 -10.94 7.82
CA ALA A 184 -13.39 -11.72 8.45
C ALA A 184 -14.74 -11.00 8.34
N LEU A 185 -14.79 -9.69 8.58
CA LEU A 185 -16.03 -8.89 8.50
C LEU A 185 -16.57 -8.74 7.07
N LYS A 186 -15.69 -8.80 6.07
CA LYS A 186 -16.05 -8.65 4.64
C LYS A 186 -16.35 -9.98 3.95
N SER A 187 -16.26 -11.12 4.64
CA SER A 187 -16.39 -12.44 4.03
C SER A 187 -17.76 -12.68 3.38
N GLU A 188 -18.84 -12.16 3.97
CA GLU A 188 -20.19 -12.22 3.39
C GLU A 188 -20.28 -11.44 2.08
N THR A 189 -19.81 -10.20 2.05
CA THR A 189 -19.81 -9.37 0.84
C THR A 189 -18.97 -10.00 -0.28
N MET A 190 -17.85 -10.67 0.05
CA MET A 190 -17.06 -11.43 -0.95
C MET A 190 -17.86 -12.60 -1.52
N SER A 191 -18.61 -13.33 -0.68
CA SER A 191 -19.49 -14.40 -1.13
C SER A 191 -20.63 -13.86 -2.00
N LEU A 192 -21.22 -12.73 -1.64
CA LEU A 192 -22.23 -12.05 -2.46
C LEU A 192 -21.65 -11.63 -3.82
N ALA A 193 -20.43 -11.09 -3.86
CA ALA A 193 -19.75 -10.73 -5.11
C ALA A 193 -19.53 -11.93 -6.03
N VAL A 194 -19.24 -13.13 -5.47
CA VAL A 194 -19.17 -14.39 -6.23
C VAL A 194 -20.55 -14.73 -6.82
N SER A 195 -21.62 -14.67 -6.02
CA SER A 195 -22.99 -14.97 -6.45
C SER A 195 -23.49 -14.01 -7.52
N LEU A 196 -23.12 -12.73 -7.43
CA LEU A 196 -23.46 -11.70 -8.41
C LEU A 196 -22.52 -11.66 -9.61
N GLU A 197 -21.44 -12.44 -9.60
CA GLU A 197 -20.38 -12.43 -10.61
C GLU A 197 -19.86 -11.02 -10.92
N LEU A 198 -19.49 -10.28 -9.87
CA LEU A 198 -18.99 -8.93 -9.96
C LEU A 198 -17.49 -8.85 -9.63
N PRO A 199 -16.71 -8.06 -10.38
CA PRO A 199 -15.32 -7.83 -10.06
C PRO A 199 -15.19 -6.97 -8.80
N LEU A 200 -14.47 -7.45 -7.81
CA LEU A 200 -14.19 -6.71 -6.58
C LEU A 200 -12.79 -7.04 -6.09
N LEU A 201 -11.98 -6.04 -5.82
CA LEU A 201 -10.67 -6.21 -5.21
C LEU A 201 -10.76 -6.01 -3.71
N LEU A 202 -10.42 -7.04 -2.94
CA LEU A 202 -10.16 -6.91 -1.51
C LEU A 202 -8.65 -6.91 -1.30
N VAL A 203 -8.10 -5.79 -0.85
CA VAL A 203 -6.68 -5.65 -0.52
C VAL A 203 -6.51 -5.84 0.98
N ASP A 204 -5.81 -6.90 1.35
CA ASP A 204 -5.50 -7.24 2.72
C ASP A 204 -4.03 -6.94 3.03
N ILE A 205 -3.81 -5.94 3.89
CA ILE A 205 -2.49 -5.62 4.42
C ILE A 205 -2.36 -6.31 5.78
N GLN A 206 -1.83 -7.52 5.76
CA GLN A 206 -1.74 -8.41 6.91
C GLN A 206 -0.95 -7.80 8.07
N ARG A 207 -1.37 -8.09 9.28
CA ARG A 207 -0.72 -7.66 10.52
C ARG A 207 -0.88 -8.70 11.64
N GLY A 208 -0.13 -8.54 12.73
CA GLY A 208 -0.20 -9.44 13.87
C GLY A 208 -1.62 -9.59 14.43
N GLY A 209 -2.07 -10.84 14.57
CA GLY A 209 -3.35 -11.26 15.15
C GLY A 209 -3.19 -11.73 16.61
N PRO A 210 -4.21 -12.38 17.18
CA PRO A 210 -5.61 -12.50 16.71
C PRO A 210 -6.48 -11.26 17.01
N SER A 211 -7.73 -11.26 16.52
CA SER A 211 -8.72 -10.16 16.67
C SER A 211 -8.20 -8.85 16.08
N THR A 212 -8.38 -7.70 16.72
CA THR A 212 -7.82 -6.43 16.27
C THR A 212 -6.30 -6.41 16.28
N GLY A 213 -5.68 -7.35 16.99
CA GLY A 213 -4.28 -7.68 16.93
C GLY A 213 -3.32 -6.56 17.31
N LEU A 214 -2.16 -6.60 16.69
CA LEU A 214 -1.05 -5.66 16.90
C LEU A 214 -0.84 -4.81 15.64
N PRO A 215 -1.43 -3.61 15.55
CA PRO A 215 -1.48 -2.82 14.31
C PRO A 215 -0.13 -2.53 13.66
N THR A 216 0.94 -2.45 14.45
CA THR A 216 2.29 -2.11 13.98
C THR A 216 3.24 -3.32 13.96
N LYS A 217 2.73 -4.53 14.21
CA LYS A 217 3.53 -5.76 14.17
C LYS A 217 3.24 -6.51 12.88
N THR A 218 4.32 -6.87 12.20
CA THR A 218 4.27 -7.60 10.94
C THR A 218 3.97 -9.07 11.18
N GLU A 219 2.98 -9.57 10.47
CA GLU A 219 2.65 -10.99 10.39
C GLU A 219 1.95 -11.24 9.06
N ALA A 220 2.10 -12.44 8.50
CA ALA A 220 1.46 -12.87 7.26
C ALA A 220 0.69 -14.18 7.52
N ALA A 221 -0.39 -14.08 8.29
CA ALA A 221 -1.16 -15.24 8.77
C ALA A 221 -2.56 -15.37 8.13
N ASP A 222 -2.93 -14.45 7.24
CA ASP A 222 -4.32 -14.35 6.74
C ASP A 222 -4.60 -15.23 5.51
N LEU A 223 -3.62 -15.98 4.99
CA LEU A 223 -3.82 -16.84 3.80
C LEU A 223 -4.96 -17.85 4.00
N ASN A 224 -5.06 -18.49 5.15
CA ASN A 224 -6.09 -19.49 5.39
C ASN A 224 -7.49 -18.88 5.45
N ILE A 225 -7.66 -17.73 6.07
CA ILE A 225 -8.96 -17.04 6.05
C ILE A 225 -9.27 -16.51 4.64
N ALA A 226 -8.29 -16.04 3.89
CA ALA A 226 -8.46 -15.63 2.50
C ALA A 226 -8.89 -16.80 1.61
N MET A 227 -8.35 -18.01 1.80
CA MET A 227 -8.70 -19.19 1.02
C MET A 227 -10.02 -19.84 1.45
N PHE A 228 -10.25 -19.97 2.76
CA PHE A 228 -11.29 -20.83 3.29
C PHE A 228 -12.29 -20.13 4.23
N GLY A 229 -12.10 -18.82 4.51
CA GLY A 229 -12.89 -18.09 5.50
C GLY A 229 -14.28 -17.63 5.04
N ARG A 230 -14.93 -18.35 4.14
CA ARG A 230 -16.29 -18.09 3.66
C ARG A 230 -17.18 -19.28 3.85
N HIS A 231 -18.49 -19.06 3.97
CA HIS A 231 -19.47 -20.13 4.02
C HIS A 231 -19.89 -20.54 2.60
N GLY A 232 -20.26 -21.81 2.40
CA GLY A 232 -20.66 -22.35 1.11
C GLY A 232 -19.50 -22.42 0.11
N GLU A 233 -19.85 -22.65 -1.14
CA GLU A 233 -18.89 -22.71 -2.24
C GLU A 233 -18.65 -21.31 -2.82
N ALA A 234 -17.65 -20.63 -2.32
CA ALA A 234 -17.24 -19.31 -2.78
C ALA A 234 -15.73 -19.25 -3.02
N PRO A 235 -15.19 -20.06 -3.96
CA PRO A 235 -13.77 -20.01 -4.30
C PRO A 235 -13.46 -18.70 -5.01
N LEU A 236 -12.30 -18.11 -4.70
CA LEU A 236 -11.84 -16.92 -5.39
C LEU A 236 -10.32 -16.89 -5.51
N PRO A 237 -9.78 -16.21 -6.53
CA PRO A 237 -8.35 -16.08 -6.73
C PRO A 237 -7.70 -15.25 -5.62
N ILE A 238 -6.46 -15.63 -5.29
CA ILE A 238 -5.62 -14.90 -4.35
C ILE A 238 -4.31 -14.55 -5.05
N VAL A 239 -3.95 -13.28 -5.01
CA VAL A 239 -2.68 -12.75 -5.50
C VAL A 239 -1.88 -12.28 -4.29
N ALA A 240 -0.60 -12.61 -4.21
CA ALA A 240 0.27 -12.16 -3.12
C ALA A 240 1.44 -11.33 -3.64
N ALA A 241 1.66 -10.18 -3.04
CA ALA A 241 2.85 -9.38 -3.29
C ALA A 241 4.05 -9.99 -2.55
N TYR A 242 5.25 -9.90 -3.12
CA TYR A 242 6.49 -10.42 -2.52
C TYR A 242 7.52 -9.34 -2.23
N SER A 243 7.35 -8.12 -2.74
CA SER A 243 8.20 -6.98 -2.43
C SER A 243 7.41 -5.66 -2.51
N PRO A 244 7.93 -4.55 -1.96
CA PRO A 244 7.28 -3.25 -2.07
C PRO A 244 7.01 -2.84 -3.52
N SER A 245 7.97 -2.95 -4.42
CA SER A 245 7.79 -2.58 -5.84
C SER A 245 6.84 -3.53 -6.57
N HIS A 246 6.84 -4.82 -6.23
CA HIS A 246 5.92 -5.81 -6.81
C HIS A 246 4.45 -5.52 -6.48
N CYS A 247 4.15 -4.78 -5.40
CA CYS A 247 2.78 -4.36 -5.10
C CYS A 247 2.11 -3.61 -6.26
N PHE A 248 2.89 -2.89 -7.09
CA PHE A 248 2.38 -2.20 -8.29
C PHE A 248 1.83 -3.20 -9.33
N THR A 249 2.64 -4.16 -9.72
CA THR A 249 2.23 -5.17 -10.73
C THR A 249 1.21 -6.16 -10.19
N ALA A 250 1.30 -6.51 -8.90
CA ALA A 250 0.32 -7.35 -8.22
C ALA A 250 -1.09 -6.73 -8.22
N ALA A 251 -1.19 -5.40 -8.04
CA ALA A 251 -2.46 -4.69 -8.11
C ALA A 251 -3.05 -4.72 -9.53
N ILE A 252 -2.24 -4.54 -10.57
CA ILE A 252 -2.68 -4.64 -11.96
C ILE A 252 -3.14 -6.07 -12.28
N GLU A 253 -2.37 -7.08 -11.85
CA GLU A 253 -2.72 -8.49 -12.08
C GLU A 253 -4.01 -8.90 -11.36
N ALA A 254 -4.20 -8.49 -10.10
CA ALA A 254 -5.42 -8.73 -9.36
C ALA A 254 -6.63 -8.08 -10.05
N ALA A 255 -6.48 -6.85 -10.55
CA ALA A 255 -7.52 -6.17 -11.32
C ALA A 255 -7.82 -6.89 -12.65
N ARG A 256 -6.78 -7.33 -13.38
CA ARG A 256 -6.93 -8.10 -14.62
C ARG A 256 -7.73 -9.37 -14.40
N ILE A 257 -7.42 -10.12 -13.34
CA ILE A 257 -8.14 -11.36 -12.99
C ILE A 257 -9.59 -11.03 -12.63
N ALA A 258 -9.81 -10.04 -11.74
CA ALA A 258 -11.16 -9.68 -11.31
C ALA A 258 -12.06 -9.27 -12.49
N LEU A 259 -11.55 -8.42 -13.38
CA LEU A 259 -12.29 -7.92 -14.54
C LEU A 259 -12.55 -9.03 -15.57
N LYS A 260 -11.52 -9.81 -15.90
CA LYS A 260 -11.63 -10.89 -16.91
C LYS A 260 -12.63 -11.96 -16.52
N TYR A 261 -12.59 -12.39 -15.25
CA TYR A 261 -13.39 -13.51 -14.78
C TYR A 261 -14.64 -13.08 -14.01
N ARG A 262 -14.84 -11.76 -13.80
CA ARG A 262 -15.97 -11.19 -13.03
C ARG A 262 -16.16 -11.88 -11.69
N THR A 263 -15.09 -11.91 -10.95
CA THR A 263 -15.02 -12.54 -9.63
C THR A 263 -14.28 -11.63 -8.67
N PRO A 264 -14.60 -11.68 -7.38
CA PRO A 264 -13.76 -11.01 -6.41
C PRO A 264 -12.36 -11.64 -6.37
N VAL A 265 -11.36 -10.82 -6.09
CA VAL A 265 -9.97 -11.24 -5.92
C VAL A 265 -9.44 -10.68 -4.62
N ILE A 266 -8.72 -11.48 -3.84
CA ILE A 266 -7.99 -11.00 -2.66
C ILE A 266 -6.54 -10.77 -3.06
N LEU A 267 -6.05 -9.56 -2.78
CA LEU A 267 -4.64 -9.20 -2.90
C LEU A 267 -4.02 -9.13 -1.51
N LEU A 268 -3.10 -10.04 -1.23
CA LEU A 268 -2.36 -10.10 0.02
C LEU A 268 -1.07 -9.30 -0.06
N SER A 269 -0.88 -8.41 0.89
CA SER A 269 0.38 -7.79 1.28
C SER A 269 0.52 -7.91 2.79
N ASP A 270 1.50 -7.30 3.38
CA ASP A 270 1.68 -7.27 4.84
C ASP A 270 2.32 -5.96 5.30
N GLY A 271 2.34 -5.75 6.63
CA GLY A 271 2.87 -4.53 7.23
C GLY A 271 4.35 -4.27 6.95
N TYR A 272 5.15 -5.30 6.67
CA TYR A 272 6.55 -5.13 6.29
C TYR A 272 6.67 -4.59 4.86
N LEU A 273 5.99 -5.22 3.91
CA LEU A 273 5.96 -4.75 2.52
C LEU A 273 5.32 -3.36 2.41
N ALA A 274 4.21 -3.15 3.12
CA ALA A 274 3.45 -1.90 3.08
C ALA A 274 4.28 -0.67 3.44
N ASN A 275 5.10 -0.80 4.51
CA ASN A 275 5.92 0.29 5.05
C ASN A 275 7.38 0.20 4.61
N GLY A 276 7.83 -0.96 4.13
CA GLY A 276 9.16 -1.16 3.57
C GLY A 276 9.35 -0.34 2.31
N SER A 277 10.57 0.12 2.08
CA SER A 277 10.92 0.91 0.89
C SER A 277 12.09 0.26 0.16
N GLU A 278 12.00 0.23 -1.15
CA GLU A 278 13.07 -0.24 -2.02
C GLU A 278 13.23 0.65 -3.26
N PRO A 279 14.41 0.64 -3.91
CA PRO A 279 14.57 1.28 -5.22
C PRO A 279 13.68 0.60 -6.25
N TRP A 280 12.82 1.38 -6.89
CA TRP A 280 11.92 0.91 -7.92
C TRP A 280 12.24 1.60 -9.24
N ARG A 281 12.57 0.80 -10.25
CA ARG A 281 12.73 1.31 -11.61
C ARG A 281 11.35 1.66 -12.17
N LEU A 282 11.19 2.90 -12.64
CA LEU A 282 9.93 3.33 -13.24
C LEU A 282 9.62 2.46 -14.46
N PRO A 283 8.42 1.86 -14.53
CA PRO A 283 8.03 1.04 -15.67
C PRO A 283 7.78 1.91 -16.91
N ASP A 284 8.08 1.36 -18.06
CA ASP A 284 7.55 1.91 -19.32
C ASP A 284 6.06 1.59 -19.39
N VAL A 285 5.23 2.61 -19.29
CA VAL A 285 3.77 2.46 -19.28
C VAL A 285 3.22 1.86 -20.57
N SER A 286 3.95 2.00 -21.70
CA SER A 286 3.56 1.42 -22.98
C SER A 286 3.65 -0.10 -23.02
N THR A 287 4.40 -0.71 -22.07
CA THR A 287 4.56 -2.17 -21.96
C THR A 287 3.54 -2.81 -21.03
N LEU A 288 2.72 -2.00 -20.35
CA LEU A 288 1.70 -2.52 -19.45
C LEU A 288 0.53 -3.14 -20.27
N PRO A 289 -0.10 -4.23 -19.75
CA PRO A 289 -1.13 -4.94 -20.50
C PRO A 289 -2.44 -4.12 -20.60
N ASP A 290 -3.14 -4.21 -21.73
CA ASP A 290 -4.55 -3.80 -21.79
C ASP A 290 -5.38 -4.82 -21.01
N ILE A 291 -6.10 -4.34 -19.99
CA ILE A 291 -6.98 -5.15 -19.14
C ILE A 291 -8.45 -4.72 -19.27
N SER A 292 -8.78 -3.98 -20.33
CA SER A 292 -10.14 -3.53 -20.59
C SER A 292 -11.07 -4.71 -20.87
N VAL A 293 -12.30 -4.57 -20.44
CA VAL A 293 -13.38 -5.53 -20.72
C VAL A 293 -14.58 -4.78 -21.28
N PRO A 294 -15.29 -5.34 -22.27
CA PRO A 294 -16.45 -4.69 -22.83
C PRO A 294 -17.64 -4.77 -21.90
N PHE A 295 -18.48 -3.74 -21.89
CA PHE A 295 -19.83 -3.81 -21.36
C PHE A 295 -20.78 -4.29 -22.44
N ALA A 296 -21.82 -5.03 -22.03
CA ALA A 296 -22.91 -5.37 -22.91
C ALA A 296 -23.76 -4.13 -23.23
N THR A 297 -23.99 -3.88 -24.48
CA THR A 297 -24.78 -2.75 -25.00
C THR A 297 -25.98 -3.20 -25.82
N GLU A 298 -26.12 -4.52 -26.03
CA GLU A 298 -27.15 -5.10 -26.87
C GLU A 298 -27.92 -6.14 -26.10
N LYS A 299 -29.17 -6.40 -26.54
CA LYS A 299 -30.00 -7.50 -26.08
C LYS A 299 -29.35 -8.81 -26.48
N ASN A 300 -29.50 -9.84 -25.67
CA ASN A 300 -28.83 -11.13 -25.85
C ASN A 300 -29.79 -12.33 -25.79
N HIS A 301 -31.11 -12.08 -25.71
CA HIS A 301 -32.12 -13.10 -25.67
C HIS A 301 -33.30 -12.72 -26.59
N VAL A 302 -33.82 -13.74 -27.31
CA VAL A 302 -35.04 -13.61 -28.11
C VAL A 302 -36.09 -14.56 -27.53
N ASN A 303 -37.20 -14.01 -27.09
CA ASN A 303 -38.33 -14.76 -26.57
C ASN A 303 -39.08 -15.52 -27.67
N ASP A 304 -39.94 -16.48 -27.31
CA ASP A 304 -40.74 -17.26 -28.25
C ASP A 304 -41.68 -16.39 -29.10
N ASP A 305 -42.07 -15.23 -28.62
CA ASP A 305 -42.92 -14.28 -29.33
C ASP A 305 -42.14 -13.28 -30.24
N GLY A 306 -40.81 -13.46 -30.32
CA GLY A 306 -39.91 -12.66 -31.12
C GLY A 306 -39.47 -11.35 -30.46
N THR A 307 -39.87 -11.08 -29.21
CA THR A 307 -39.35 -9.92 -28.44
C THR A 307 -37.92 -10.16 -28.00
N GLU A 308 -37.10 -9.11 -28.10
CA GLU A 308 -35.70 -9.16 -27.67
C GLU A 308 -35.58 -8.55 -26.27
N GLU A 309 -34.84 -9.24 -25.41
CA GLU A 309 -34.56 -8.82 -24.02
C GLU A 309 -33.07 -8.94 -23.70
N PHE A 310 -32.66 -8.31 -22.62
CA PHE A 310 -31.33 -8.47 -22.02
C PHE A 310 -31.41 -9.37 -20.79
N TRP A 311 -30.79 -10.53 -20.88
CA TRP A 311 -30.70 -11.49 -19.77
C TRP A 311 -29.31 -11.43 -19.15
N PRO A 312 -29.14 -10.80 -17.95
CA PRO A 312 -27.84 -10.51 -17.37
C PRO A 312 -27.02 -11.75 -16.99
N TYR A 313 -27.64 -12.90 -16.83
CA TYR A 313 -26.99 -14.16 -16.49
C TYR A 313 -26.97 -15.19 -17.65
N GLN A 314 -27.42 -14.80 -18.81
CA GLN A 314 -27.28 -15.65 -20.00
C GLN A 314 -25.79 -15.73 -20.38
N ARG A 315 -25.30 -16.97 -20.41
CA ARG A 315 -23.90 -17.22 -20.73
C ARG A 315 -23.69 -17.36 -22.22
N ASP A 316 -22.56 -16.88 -22.69
CA ASP A 316 -22.06 -17.18 -24.01
C ASP A 316 -21.78 -18.69 -24.11
N PRO A 317 -22.28 -19.40 -25.17
CA PRO A 317 -22.20 -20.85 -25.27
C PRO A 317 -20.77 -21.39 -25.44
N GLU A 318 -19.84 -20.59 -25.95
CA GLU A 318 -18.45 -20.97 -26.19
C GLU A 318 -17.54 -20.66 -25.00
N THR A 319 -17.62 -19.45 -24.49
CA THR A 319 -16.72 -18.95 -23.42
C THR A 319 -17.26 -19.19 -22.02
N LEU A 320 -18.57 -19.51 -21.90
CA LEU A 320 -19.33 -19.64 -20.65
C LEU A 320 -19.32 -18.36 -19.80
N ALA A 321 -18.83 -17.25 -20.34
CA ALA A 321 -18.85 -15.94 -19.67
C ALA A 321 -20.23 -15.29 -19.84
N ARG A 322 -20.70 -14.61 -18.82
CA ARG A 322 -21.85 -13.72 -18.94
C ARG A 322 -21.45 -12.31 -19.35
N PRO A 323 -22.35 -11.55 -19.97
CA PRO A 323 -22.07 -10.15 -20.25
C PRO A 323 -22.00 -9.30 -18.97
N TRP A 324 -21.20 -8.25 -18.98
CA TRP A 324 -21.22 -7.22 -17.91
C TRP A 324 -22.00 -6.01 -18.42
N ALA A 325 -23.15 -5.78 -17.82
CA ALA A 325 -24.01 -4.65 -18.13
C ALA A 325 -24.01 -3.64 -16.97
N ILE A 326 -24.06 -2.38 -17.30
CA ILE A 326 -24.29 -1.31 -16.33
C ILE A 326 -25.81 -1.09 -16.27
N PRO A 327 -26.42 -1.10 -15.06
CA PRO A 327 -27.84 -0.85 -14.91
C PRO A 327 -28.21 0.60 -15.27
N GLY A 328 -29.35 0.79 -15.92
CA GLY A 328 -29.94 2.10 -16.27
C GLY A 328 -29.87 2.44 -17.76
#